data_38723af7852dbf9112cafc75a3449c34
#
_entry.id   38723af7852dbf9112cafc75a3449c34
#
_cell.length_a   1.000
_cell.length_b   1.000
_cell.length_c   1.000
_cell.angle_alpha   90.00
_cell.angle_beta   90.00
_cell.angle_gamma   90.00
#
_symmetry.space_group_name_H-M   'P 1'
#
loop_
_entity.id
_entity.type
_entity.pdbx_description
1 polymer ?
#
loop_
_entity_poly.entity_id
_entity_poly.type
_entity_poly.pdbx_seq_one_letter_code
_entity_poly.pdbx_strand_id
1 'polypeptide(L)'
;MYNKDKKGGGLELARKLREFGYDCRRGQQYSGIGGDDVVGLPYIHIECKRQERLNVYDAIRQAQRDVKEDEKPAVFWRRNREEWLVVMRLEDWIELYKEWESGLYIKEAGD
;
A
#
# COMPACT_ATOMS: atom_id res chain seq x y z
N MET A 1 -12.84 -25.63 2.70
CA MET A 1 -11.95 -25.41 1.57
C MET A 1 -10.89 -24.35 1.89
N TYR A 2 -9.67 -24.65 1.57
CA TYR A 2 -8.59 -23.72 1.80
C TYR A 2 -8.63 -22.55 0.81
N ASN A 3 -8.57 -21.35 1.30
CA ASN A 3 -8.55 -20.15 0.48
C ASN A 3 -7.17 -19.52 0.54
N LYS A 4 -6.50 -19.43 -0.61
CA LYS A 4 -5.17 -18.84 -0.70
C LYS A 4 -5.19 -17.33 -0.58
N ASP A 5 -6.31 -16.70 -0.86
CA ASP A 5 -6.46 -15.27 -0.73
C ASP A 5 -6.68 -14.96 0.73
N LYS A 6 -5.68 -14.44 1.36
CA LYS A 6 -5.53 -14.48 2.79
C LYS A 6 -6.38 -13.48 3.53
N LYS A 7 -7.08 -13.98 4.52
CA LYS A 7 -7.72 -13.12 5.50
C LYS A 7 -6.69 -12.41 6.37
N GLY A 8 -5.51 -13.00 6.52
CA GLY A 8 -4.46 -12.43 7.38
C GLY A 8 -3.57 -11.41 6.72
N GLY A 9 -3.79 -11.12 5.43
CA GLY A 9 -2.90 -10.24 4.69
C GLY A 9 -2.77 -8.85 5.27
N GLY A 10 -3.90 -8.26 5.66
CA GLY A 10 -3.87 -6.93 6.27
C GLY A 10 -3.13 -6.91 7.59
N LEU A 11 -3.31 -7.93 8.41
CA LEU A 11 -2.61 -8.03 9.68
C LEU A 11 -1.11 -8.20 9.46
N GLU A 12 -0.72 -9.06 8.53
CA GLU A 12 0.67 -9.29 8.19
C GLU A 12 1.35 -8.01 7.72
N LEU A 13 0.70 -7.30 6.79
CA LEU A 13 1.24 -6.04 6.26
C LEU A 13 1.33 -4.97 7.35
N ALA A 14 0.31 -4.84 8.18
CA ALA A 14 0.32 -3.87 9.26
C ALA A 14 1.51 -4.10 10.19
N ARG A 15 1.77 -5.36 10.54
CA ARG A 15 2.93 -5.70 11.37
C ARG A 15 4.23 -5.29 10.70
N LYS A 16 4.34 -5.55 9.40
CA LYS A 16 5.55 -5.21 8.65
C LYS A 16 5.79 -3.71 8.64
N LEU A 17 4.74 -2.94 8.41
CA LEU A 17 4.85 -1.48 8.40
C LEU A 17 5.19 -0.91 9.77
N ARG A 18 4.69 -1.54 10.84
CA ARG A 18 5.08 -1.14 12.19
C ARG A 18 6.58 -1.33 12.44
N GLU A 19 7.17 -2.36 11.84
CA GLU A 19 8.62 -2.56 11.95
C GLU A 19 9.41 -1.39 11.39
N PHE A 20 8.84 -0.69 10.40
CA PHE A 20 9.46 0.49 9.80
C PHE A 20 9.11 1.78 10.55
N GLY A 21 8.35 1.70 11.61
CA GLY A 21 8.06 2.86 12.45
C GLY A 21 6.72 3.54 12.20
N TYR A 22 5.85 2.92 11.41
CA TYR A 22 4.53 3.49 11.13
C TYR A 22 3.46 2.79 11.94
N ASP A 23 2.58 3.56 12.54
CA ASP A 23 1.52 3.03 13.41
C ASP A 23 0.37 2.47 12.57
N CYS A 24 0.67 1.45 11.81
CA CYS A 24 -0.30 0.81 10.95
C CYS A 24 -1.05 -0.29 11.66
N ARG A 25 -2.29 -0.46 11.27
CA ARG A 25 -3.14 -1.50 11.80
C ARG A 25 -4.12 -1.93 10.74
N ARG A 26 -4.72 -3.08 10.96
CA ARG A 26 -5.74 -3.58 10.07
C ARG A 26 -6.94 -2.65 10.09
N GLY A 27 -7.42 -2.29 8.91
CA GLY A 27 -8.62 -1.47 8.79
C GLY A 27 -9.87 -2.27 9.07
N GLN A 28 -10.96 -1.55 9.35
CA GLN A 28 -12.26 -2.19 9.54
C GLN A 28 -13.01 -2.19 8.23
N GLN A 29 -13.59 -3.33 7.90
CA GLN A 29 -14.46 -3.46 6.75
C GLN A 29 -15.86 -3.77 7.23
N TYR A 30 -16.80 -2.96 6.78
CA TYR A 30 -18.20 -3.14 7.11
C TYR A 30 -18.91 -3.73 5.90
N SER A 31 -19.73 -4.73 6.11
CA SER A 31 -20.62 -5.30 5.09
C SER A 31 -19.89 -5.87 3.87
N GLY A 32 -18.64 -6.19 4.00
CA GLY A 32 -17.88 -6.74 2.88
C GLY A 32 -17.63 -5.77 1.75
N ILE A 33 -18.04 -4.53 1.90
CA ILE A 33 -17.78 -3.49 0.92
C ILE A 33 -16.43 -2.87 1.26
N GLY A 34 -15.71 -2.50 0.26
CA GLY A 34 -14.36 -2.02 0.40
C GLY A 34 -14.16 -1.00 1.50
N GLY A 35 -13.01 -0.94 1.99
CA GLY A 35 -12.48 -0.02 2.95
C GLY A 35 -11.00 -0.27 2.92
N ASP A 36 -10.26 0.50 3.69
CA ASP A 36 -8.82 0.31 3.72
C ASP A 36 -8.50 -1.01 4.41
N ASP A 37 -7.74 -1.86 3.77
CA ASP A 37 -7.29 -3.10 4.37
C ASP A 37 -6.33 -2.84 5.52
N VAL A 38 -5.52 -1.79 5.37
CA VAL A 38 -4.55 -1.36 6.37
C VAL A 38 -4.62 0.16 6.43
N VAL A 39 -4.59 0.69 7.64
CA VAL A 39 -4.60 2.15 7.86
C VAL A 39 -3.38 2.54 8.69
N GLY A 40 -3.04 3.82 8.66
CA GLY A 40 -1.95 4.35 9.49
C GLY A 40 -0.72 4.76 8.71
N LEU A 41 -0.75 4.64 7.38
CA LEU A 41 0.33 5.17 6.55
C LEU A 41 -0.17 6.48 5.95
N PRO A 42 0.35 7.63 6.40
CA PRO A 42 -0.20 8.92 5.99
C PRO A 42 -0.16 9.13 4.47
N TYR A 43 -1.25 9.66 3.93
CA TYR A 43 -1.40 10.06 2.52
C TYR A 43 -1.35 8.91 1.51
N ILE A 44 -1.37 7.68 1.98
CA ILE A 44 -1.42 6.51 1.11
C ILE A 44 -2.67 5.70 1.43
N HIS A 45 -3.46 5.41 0.40
CA HIS A 45 -4.53 4.45 0.52
C HIS A 45 -3.99 3.08 0.17
N ILE A 46 -3.98 2.18 1.13
CA ILE A 46 -3.41 0.85 0.97
C ILE A 46 -4.47 -0.14 0.53
N GLU A 47 -4.23 -0.76 -0.62
CA GLU A 47 -4.98 -1.93 -1.05
C GLU A 47 -4.06 -3.14 -0.83
N CYS A 48 -4.41 -4.00 0.10
CA CYS A 48 -3.57 -5.13 0.48
C CYS A 48 -3.98 -6.38 -0.26
N LYS A 49 -3.03 -7.02 -0.94
CA LYS A 49 -3.28 -8.25 -1.67
C LYS A 49 -2.28 -9.31 -1.25
N ARG A 50 -2.76 -10.30 -0.54
CA ARG A 50 -1.95 -11.43 -0.09
C ARG A 50 -2.43 -12.67 -0.84
N GLN A 51 -1.94 -12.82 -2.07
CA GLN A 51 -2.40 -13.90 -2.95
C GLN A 51 -1.34 -14.25 -3.97
N GLU A 52 -1.42 -15.45 -4.52
CA GLU A 52 -0.39 -15.96 -5.43
C GLU A 52 -0.46 -15.31 -6.81
N ARG A 53 -1.67 -15.06 -7.30
CA ARG A 53 -1.87 -14.43 -8.61
C ARG A 53 -2.65 -13.15 -8.42
N LEU A 54 -2.29 -12.14 -9.20
CA LEU A 54 -2.94 -10.85 -9.08
C LEU A 54 -3.07 -10.20 -10.45
N ASN A 55 -4.27 -9.77 -10.77
CA ASN A 55 -4.46 -8.85 -11.88
C ASN A 55 -4.12 -7.46 -11.34
N VAL A 56 -2.91 -7.00 -11.68
CA VAL A 56 -2.37 -5.76 -11.13
C VAL A 56 -3.22 -4.56 -11.51
N TYR A 57 -3.68 -4.48 -12.75
CA TYR A 57 -4.50 -3.35 -13.18
C TYR A 57 -5.83 -3.30 -12.45
N ASP A 58 -6.46 -4.44 -12.25
CA ASP A 58 -7.72 -4.47 -11.49
C ASP A 58 -7.50 -4.03 -10.05
N ALA A 59 -6.40 -4.47 -9.45
CA ALA A 59 -6.07 -4.10 -8.08
C ALA A 59 -5.84 -2.59 -7.96
N ILE A 60 -5.12 -1.99 -8.90
CA ILE A 60 -4.91 -0.54 -8.93
C ILE A 60 -6.24 0.20 -9.11
N ARG A 61 -7.10 -0.28 -10.00
CA ARG A 61 -8.41 0.34 -10.18
C ARG A 61 -9.25 0.27 -8.91
N GLN A 62 -9.15 -0.82 -8.18
CA GLN A 62 -9.84 -0.96 -6.90
C GLN A 62 -9.32 0.06 -5.88
N ALA A 63 -8.01 0.19 -5.79
CA ALA A 63 -7.39 1.19 -4.91
C ALA A 63 -7.82 2.61 -5.28
N GLN A 64 -7.89 2.90 -6.58
CA GLN A 64 -8.30 4.21 -7.06
C GLN A 64 -9.76 4.55 -6.70
N ARG A 65 -10.63 3.54 -6.70
CA ARG A 65 -12.04 3.78 -6.36
C ARG A 65 -12.22 4.25 -4.92
N ASP A 66 -11.35 3.80 -4.05
CA ASP A 66 -11.50 4.02 -2.61
C ASP A 66 -10.59 5.13 -2.07
N VAL A 67 -9.73 5.69 -2.90
CA VAL A 67 -8.77 6.70 -2.46
C VAL A 67 -9.47 8.00 -2.09
N LYS A 68 -8.98 8.63 -1.04
CA LYS A 68 -9.47 9.94 -0.62
C LYS A 68 -8.67 11.03 -1.31
N GLU A 69 -9.17 12.26 -1.22
CA GLU A 69 -8.64 13.39 -1.98
C GLU A 69 -7.14 13.62 -1.77
N ASP A 70 -6.69 13.46 -0.55
CA ASP A 70 -5.28 13.74 -0.20
C ASP A 70 -4.40 12.51 -0.18
N GLU A 71 -4.91 11.38 -0.71
CA GLU A 71 -4.18 10.12 -0.68
C GLU A 71 -3.77 9.68 -2.08
N LYS A 72 -2.72 8.88 -2.15
CA LYS A 72 -2.33 8.18 -3.37
C LYS A 72 -2.68 6.71 -3.23
N PRO A 73 -3.29 6.09 -4.25
CA PRO A 73 -3.61 4.67 -4.19
C PRO A 73 -2.37 3.83 -4.43
N ALA A 74 -2.20 2.79 -3.64
CA ALA A 74 -1.10 1.85 -3.82
C ALA A 74 -1.56 0.45 -3.48
N VAL A 75 -1.08 -0.51 -4.24
CA VAL A 75 -1.35 -1.93 -4.00
C VAL A 75 -0.11 -2.53 -3.34
N PHE A 76 -0.31 -3.07 -2.16
CA PHE A 76 0.75 -3.78 -1.44
C PHE A 76 0.47 -5.27 -1.62
N TRP A 77 1.34 -5.94 -2.33
CA TRP A 77 1.12 -7.31 -2.77
C TRP A 77 2.25 -8.22 -2.36
N ARG A 78 1.88 -9.40 -1.87
CA ARG A 78 2.85 -10.43 -1.54
C ARG A 78 2.32 -11.80 -1.92
N ARG A 79 3.19 -12.62 -2.48
CA ARG A 79 2.96 -14.06 -2.67
C ARG A 79 3.68 -14.84 -1.57
N ASN A 80 3.38 -16.12 -1.47
CA ASN A 80 4.09 -16.98 -0.54
C ASN A 80 5.58 -16.97 -0.85
N ARG A 81 6.41 -16.87 0.17
CA ARG A 81 7.86 -16.91 0.06
C ARG A 81 8.46 -15.76 -0.71
N GLU A 82 7.71 -14.71 -0.96
CA GLU A 82 8.21 -13.54 -1.66
C GLU A 82 8.15 -12.32 -0.76
N GLU A 83 8.81 -11.27 -1.18
CA GLU A 83 8.80 -10.01 -0.46
C GLU A 83 7.53 -9.22 -0.80
N TRP A 84 7.18 -8.29 0.09
CA TRP A 84 6.12 -7.34 -0.22
C TRP A 84 6.56 -6.40 -1.34
N LEU A 85 5.68 -6.19 -2.28
CA LEU A 85 5.87 -5.24 -3.36
C LEU A 85 4.84 -4.13 -3.24
N VAL A 86 5.20 -2.95 -3.74
CA VAL A 86 4.26 -1.84 -3.83
C VAL A 86 4.08 -1.49 -5.29
N VAL A 87 2.83 -1.44 -5.73
CA VAL A 87 2.49 -1.11 -7.12
C VAL A 87 1.71 0.20 -7.11
N MET A 88 2.14 1.14 -7.91
CA MET A 88 1.51 2.45 -8.04
C MET A 88 1.42 2.85 -9.50
N ARG A 89 0.53 3.79 -9.80
CA ARG A 89 0.54 4.42 -11.12
C ARG A 89 1.79 5.26 -11.26
N LEU A 90 2.29 5.35 -12.47
CA LEU A 90 3.51 6.11 -12.73
C LEU A 90 3.42 7.56 -12.23
N GLU A 91 2.31 8.21 -12.49
CA GLU A 91 2.17 9.62 -12.09
C GLU A 91 2.19 9.81 -10.56
N ASP A 92 1.67 8.84 -9.81
CA ASP A 92 1.73 8.90 -8.35
C ASP A 92 3.14 8.66 -7.85
N TRP A 93 3.82 7.69 -8.43
CA TRP A 93 5.18 7.37 -8.06
C TRP A 93 6.13 8.53 -8.37
N ILE A 94 5.94 9.19 -9.52
CA ILE A 94 6.78 10.32 -9.91
C ILE A 94 6.66 11.47 -8.90
N GLU A 95 5.47 11.70 -8.35
CA GLU A 95 5.33 12.73 -7.32
C GLU A 95 6.15 12.39 -6.09
N LEU A 96 6.15 11.13 -5.67
CA LEU A 96 6.97 10.70 -4.55
C LEU A 96 8.46 10.82 -4.88
N TYR A 97 8.83 10.45 -6.10
CA TYR A 97 10.22 10.53 -6.53
C TYR A 97 10.74 11.97 -6.51
N LYS A 98 9.91 12.91 -6.97
CA LYS A 98 10.30 14.33 -6.97
C LYS A 98 10.55 14.83 -5.55
N GLU A 99 9.74 14.42 -4.61
CA GLU A 99 9.96 14.83 -3.22
C GLU A 99 11.25 14.24 -2.67
N TRP A 100 11.50 12.97 -2.94
CA TRP A 100 12.73 12.32 -2.51
C TRP A 100 13.95 12.98 -3.15
N GLU A 101 13.90 13.19 -4.46
CA GLU A 101 14.98 13.84 -5.19
C GLU A 101 15.24 15.26 -4.66
N SER A 102 14.18 16.01 -4.40
CA SER A 102 14.27 17.35 -3.84
C SER A 102 15.00 17.34 -2.49
N GLY A 103 14.73 16.33 -1.68
CA GLY A 103 15.43 16.18 -0.40
C GLY A 103 16.91 15.91 -0.57
N LEU A 104 17.29 15.19 -1.61
CA LEU A 104 18.70 14.95 -1.90
C LEU A 104 19.41 16.24 -2.28
N TYR A 105 18.78 17.08 -3.10
CA TYR A 105 19.36 18.37 -3.48
C TYR A 105 19.56 19.28 -2.27
N ILE A 106 18.57 19.36 -1.41
CA ILE A 106 18.66 20.17 -0.21
C ILE A 106 19.81 19.67 0.67
N LYS A 107 19.94 18.38 0.81
CA LYS A 107 20.99 17.77 1.62
C LYS A 107 22.37 18.07 1.04
N GLU A 108 22.52 17.95 -0.26
CA GLU A 108 23.79 18.26 -0.93
C GLU A 108 24.16 19.73 -0.81
N ALA A 109 23.17 20.60 -0.98
CA ALA A 109 23.41 22.04 -0.88
C ALA A 109 23.72 22.50 0.54
N GLY A 110 23.27 21.76 1.52
CA GLY A 110 23.49 22.10 2.93
C GLY A 110 24.84 21.69 3.47
N ASP A 111 25.57 20.92 2.71
CA ASP A 111 26.91 20.44 3.13
C ASP A 111 27.99 21.53 2.88
#